data_a088826c7bd7a0eee0edd358497e4cf4
#
_entry.id   a088826c7bd7a0eee0edd358497e4cf4
#
_cell.length_a   1.000
_cell.length_b   1.000
_cell.length_c   1.000
_cell.angle_alpha   90.00
_cell.angle_beta   90.00
_cell.angle_gamma   90.00
#
_symmetry.space_group_name_H-M   'P 1'
#
loop_
_entity.id
_entity.type
_entity.pdbx_description
1 polymer ?
#
loop_
_entity_poly.entity_id
_entity_poly.type
_entity_poly.pdbx_seq_one_letter_code
_entity_poly.pdbx_strand_id
1 'polypeptide(L)'
;MAKFPDKRARVCLFFRTLFRMRYKVTLVNVECLNQPGSKLVWPTHMAVIDPMLVFAELYKYPLQPFVDERFFANGVFRSILKVFDSISVPNLRKSRNGLEQAKQLNNLCLASLQAGKTVIFYPSGHCTSDGKESLGGRNMAHTMAQIMPDETRVIGVKIRGLWGSCTSRYGRKGTPPIFPTMFTNLWKLFVPRRKVTMEFEDITDMVRSWKGLEKTEFNHNLEEYYNSKGIDEPKTR
;
A
#
# COMPACT_ATOMS: atom_id res chain seq x y z
N MET A 1 8.87 16.30 28.26
CA MET A 1 9.82 16.39 27.12
C MET A 1 9.19 15.70 25.92
N ALA A 2 8.88 16.41 24.85
CA ALA A 2 8.41 15.80 23.60
C ALA A 2 9.55 14.94 23.04
N LYS A 3 9.36 13.62 22.99
CA LYS A 3 10.33 12.72 22.34
C LYS A 3 10.45 13.17 20.87
N PHE A 4 11.66 13.50 20.46
CA PHE A 4 11.93 13.75 19.03
C PHE A 4 11.43 12.55 18.21
N PRO A 5 10.72 12.79 17.12
CA PRO A 5 10.23 11.70 16.27
C PRO A 5 11.43 10.83 15.83
N ASP A 6 11.21 9.52 15.79
CA ASP A 6 12.24 8.60 15.34
C ASP A 6 12.65 8.88 13.88
N LYS A 7 13.67 8.19 13.38
CA LYS A 7 14.17 8.40 12.00
C LYS A 7 13.05 8.19 10.96
N ARG A 8 12.13 7.22 11.20
CA ARG A 8 10.99 6.94 10.30
C ARG A 8 10.05 8.13 10.24
N ALA A 9 9.62 8.63 11.39
CA ALA A 9 8.70 9.76 11.47
C ALA A 9 9.29 11.03 10.82
N ARG A 10 10.60 11.29 10.98
CA ARG A 10 11.27 12.42 10.33
C ARG A 10 11.25 12.32 8.81
N VAL A 11 11.56 11.13 8.26
CA VAL A 11 11.52 10.87 6.81
C VAL A 11 10.09 11.04 6.29
N CYS A 12 9.11 10.46 6.98
CA CYS A 12 7.69 10.59 6.61
C CYS A 12 7.22 12.04 6.65
N LEU A 13 7.57 12.81 7.68
CA LEU A 13 7.20 14.22 7.81
C LEU A 13 7.82 15.09 6.70
N PHE A 14 9.05 14.82 6.30
CA PHE A 14 9.67 15.47 5.16
C PHE A 14 8.86 15.24 3.87
N PHE A 15 8.57 13.98 3.55
CA PHE A 15 7.77 13.64 2.37
C PHE A 15 6.34 14.18 2.47
N ARG A 16 5.74 14.15 3.66
CA ARG A 16 4.40 14.72 3.90
C ARG A 16 4.35 16.21 3.56
N THR A 17 5.34 16.98 4.02
CA THR A 17 5.44 18.41 3.70
C THR A 17 5.55 18.61 2.19
N LEU A 18 6.43 17.86 1.53
CA LEU A 18 6.62 17.92 0.08
C LEU A 18 5.33 17.55 -0.68
N PHE A 19 4.68 16.45 -0.32
CA PHE A 19 3.49 15.98 -1.03
C PHE A 19 2.27 16.86 -0.77
N ARG A 20 2.14 17.47 0.40
CA ARG A 20 1.06 18.42 0.71
C ARG A 20 1.10 19.71 -0.10
N MET A 21 2.22 20.02 -0.75
CA MET A 21 2.28 21.09 -1.74
C MET A 21 1.41 20.76 -2.98
N ARG A 22 1.33 19.47 -3.35
CA ARG A 22 0.62 19.00 -4.56
C ARG A 22 -0.70 18.31 -4.26
N TYR A 23 -0.81 17.66 -3.12
CA TYR A 23 -1.98 16.85 -2.73
C TYR A 23 -2.66 17.41 -1.49
N LYS A 24 -4.00 17.45 -1.51
CA LYS A 24 -4.82 17.68 -0.32
C LYS A 24 -5.34 16.32 0.13
N VAL A 25 -4.62 15.69 1.06
CA VAL A 25 -4.97 14.36 1.56
C VAL A 25 -5.93 14.48 2.73
N THR A 26 -7.02 13.72 2.67
CA THR A 26 -7.99 13.53 3.75
C THR A 26 -7.91 12.07 4.20
N LEU A 27 -7.72 11.86 5.50
CA LEU A 27 -7.78 10.54 6.13
C LEU A 27 -9.15 10.37 6.77
N VAL A 28 -9.80 9.25 6.54
CA VAL A 28 -11.12 8.90 7.10
C VAL A 28 -10.94 7.62 7.90
N ASN A 29 -11.40 7.61 9.17
CA ASN A 29 -11.35 6.48 10.09
C ASN A 29 -9.93 5.92 10.36
N VAL A 30 -8.90 6.75 10.26
CA VAL A 30 -7.50 6.33 10.47
C VAL A 30 -7.25 5.82 11.90
N GLU A 31 -8.09 6.20 12.85
CA GLU A 31 -8.07 5.78 14.25
C GLU A 31 -8.23 4.26 14.43
N CYS A 32 -8.76 3.51 13.46
CA CYS A 32 -8.80 2.04 13.50
C CYS A 32 -7.39 1.43 13.62
N LEU A 33 -6.35 2.16 13.19
CA LEU A 33 -4.95 1.76 13.39
C LEU A 33 -4.49 1.86 14.86
N ASN A 34 -5.21 2.53 15.74
CA ASN A 34 -4.86 2.64 17.17
C ASN A 34 -5.29 1.41 17.98
N GLN A 35 -6.08 0.52 17.42
CA GLN A 35 -6.50 -0.71 18.09
C GLN A 35 -5.28 -1.56 18.46
N PRO A 36 -5.32 -2.31 19.57
CA PRO A 36 -4.21 -3.19 19.97
C PRO A 36 -4.00 -4.34 18.97
N GLY A 37 -2.85 -5.02 19.08
CA GLY A 37 -2.48 -6.16 18.24
C GLY A 37 -1.73 -5.78 16.96
N SER A 38 -1.19 -6.81 16.32
CA SER A 38 -0.55 -6.68 15.00
C SER A 38 -1.57 -6.34 13.93
N LYS A 39 -1.11 -5.76 12.82
CA LYS A 39 -2.01 -5.34 11.75
C LYS A 39 -1.48 -5.71 10.38
N LEU A 40 -2.40 -6.13 9.51
CA LEU A 40 -2.23 -6.18 8.07
C LEU A 40 -2.95 -4.97 7.47
N VAL A 41 -2.20 -4.08 6.83
CA VAL A 41 -2.78 -2.92 6.13
C VAL A 41 -2.77 -3.22 4.64
N TRP A 42 -3.94 -3.24 4.03
CA TRP A 42 -4.17 -3.60 2.64
C TRP A 42 -4.73 -2.43 1.83
N PRO A 43 -3.89 -1.58 1.22
CA PRO A 43 -4.36 -0.48 0.39
C PRO A 43 -4.70 -0.92 -1.04
N THR A 44 -5.63 -0.18 -1.69
CA THR A 44 -5.80 -0.20 -3.14
C THR A 44 -4.61 0.46 -3.83
N HIS A 45 -4.29 0.05 -5.07
CA HIS A 45 -3.13 0.57 -5.80
C HIS A 45 -3.53 1.35 -7.07
N MET A 46 -3.87 2.63 -6.89
CA MET A 46 -4.39 3.51 -7.95
C MET A 46 -3.29 4.21 -8.75
N ALA A 47 -2.13 4.46 -8.15
CA ALA A 47 -1.01 5.17 -8.78
C ALA A 47 0.34 4.79 -8.13
N VAL A 48 1.44 4.99 -8.83
CA VAL A 48 2.78 4.65 -8.35
C VAL A 48 3.17 5.45 -7.10
N ILE A 49 2.56 6.62 -6.88
CA ILE A 49 2.81 7.48 -5.72
C ILE A 49 2.10 7.00 -4.44
N ASP A 50 1.11 6.10 -4.52
CA ASP A 50 0.30 5.68 -3.37
C ASP A 50 1.15 5.25 -2.16
N PRO A 51 2.15 4.37 -2.30
CA PRO A 51 2.93 3.93 -1.15
C PRO A 51 3.61 5.10 -0.43
N MET A 52 4.16 6.04 -1.20
CA MET A 52 4.84 7.20 -0.62
C MET A 52 3.88 8.13 0.10
N LEU A 53 2.66 8.32 -0.43
CA LEU A 53 1.61 9.13 0.21
C LEU A 53 1.09 8.46 1.49
N VAL A 54 0.84 7.14 1.44
CA VAL A 54 0.41 6.37 2.62
C VAL A 54 1.44 6.48 3.74
N PHE A 55 2.73 6.25 3.46
CA PHE A 55 3.80 6.39 4.45
C PHE A 55 3.93 7.81 4.99
N ALA A 56 3.85 8.81 4.11
CA ALA A 56 3.94 10.20 4.51
C ALA A 56 2.82 10.61 5.46
N GLU A 57 1.58 10.18 5.20
CA GLU A 57 0.43 10.53 6.03
C GLU A 57 0.34 9.67 7.30
N LEU A 58 0.79 8.43 7.27
CA LEU A 58 0.81 7.52 8.42
C LEU A 58 2.10 7.60 9.26
N TYR A 59 2.78 8.75 9.29
CA TYR A 59 4.06 8.95 9.98
C TYR A 59 4.06 8.61 11.48
N LYS A 60 2.90 8.57 12.11
CA LYS A 60 2.72 8.18 13.52
C LYS A 60 2.72 6.67 13.75
N TYR A 61 2.54 5.88 12.68
CA TYR A 61 2.39 4.44 12.75
C TYR A 61 3.66 3.74 12.23
N PRO A 62 4.22 2.80 12.99
CA PRO A 62 5.46 2.10 12.60
C PRO A 62 5.17 0.99 11.57
N LEU A 63 4.88 1.38 10.33
CA LEU A 63 4.59 0.46 9.23
C LEU A 63 5.86 -0.27 8.76
N GLN A 64 5.73 -1.58 8.51
CA GLN A 64 6.74 -2.41 7.85
C GLN A 64 6.24 -2.78 6.45
N PRO A 65 6.81 -2.21 5.37
CA PRO A 65 6.33 -2.44 4.02
C PRO A 65 6.97 -3.63 3.33
N PHE A 66 6.17 -4.27 2.48
CA PHE A 66 6.63 -5.14 1.42
C PHE A 66 6.84 -4.32 0.14
N VAL A 67 8.06 -4.32 -0.40
CA VAL A 67 8.46 -3.43 -1.49
C VAL A 67 9.17 -4.23 -2.58
N ASP A 68 8.82 -3.98 -3.84
CA ASP A 68 9.45 -4.59 -5.00
C ASP A 68 10.99 -4.40 -4.97
N GLU A 69 11.73 -5.49 -5.22
CA GLU A 69 13.20 -5.54 -5.17
C GLU A 69 13.88 -4.46 -6.02
N ARG A 70 13.24 -4.04 -7.12
CA ARG A 70 13.77 -3.01 -8.02
C ARG A 70 14.04 -1.68 -7.32
N PHE A 71 13.29 -1.35 -6.27
CA PHE A 71 13.52 -0.14 -5.49
C PHE A 71 14.76 -0.23 -4.60
N PHE A 72 15.23 -1.44 -4.28
CA PHE A 72 16.46 -1.63 -3.52
C PHE A 72 17.72 -1.51 -4.39
N ALA A 73 17.61 -1.48 -5.70
CA ALA A 73 18.73 -1.27 -6.61
C ALA A 73 19.30 0.17 -6.50
N ASN A 74 18.44 1.15 -6.20
CA ASN A 74 18.86 2.54 -6.02
C ASN A 74 19.33 2.77 -4.58
N GLY A 75 20.56 3.30 -4.39
CA GLY A 75 21.18 3.47 -3.08
C GLY A 75 20.43 4.40 -2.12
N VAL A 76 19.84 5.48 -2.64
CA VAL A 76 19.04 6.43 -1.84
C VAL A 76 17.78 5.74 -1.33
N PHE A 77 17.04 5.04 -2.21
CA PHE A 77 15.88 4.29 -1.81
C PHE A 77 16.19 3.18 -0.85
N ARG A 78 17.25 2.42 -1.10
CA ARG A 78 17.72 1.36 -0.19
C ARG A 78 17.90 1.90 1.22
N SER A 79 18.50 3.09 1.36
CA SER A 79 18.70 3.71 2.66
C SER A 79 17.39 4.09 3.34
N ILE A 80 16.43 4.63 2.59
CA ILE A 80 15.10 4.95 3.09
C ILE A 80 14.36 3.66 3.49
N LEU A 81 14.35 2.65 2.62
CA LEU A 81 13.66 1.37 2.86
C LEU A 81 14.21 0.63 4.08
N LYS A 82 15.52 0.71 4.35
CA LYS A 82 16.13 0.19 5.58
C LYS A 82 15.60 0.87 6.85
N VAL A 83 15.33 2.17 6.80
CA VAL A 83 14.74 2.91 7.94
C VAL A 83 13.35 2.35 8.29
N PHE A 84 12.61 1.83 7.29
CA PHE A 84 11.27 1.24 7.49
C PHE A 84 11.31 -0.27 7.78
N ASP A 85 12.48 -0.88 7.90
CA ASP A 85 12.60 -2.34 8.05
C ASP A 85 11.83 -3.09 6.92
N SER A 86 11.98 -2.57 5.70
CA SER A 86 11.21 -3.01 4.54
C SER A 86 11.62 -4.41 4.10
N ILE A 87 10.63 -5.23 3.74
CA ILE A 87 10.83 -6.57 3.21
C ILE A 87 10.87 -6.49 1.68
N SER A 88 11.97 -6.97 1.09
CA SER A 88 12.13 -7.00 -0.37
C SER A 88 11.30 -8.12 -0.99
N VAL A 89 10.49 -7.78 -2.00
CA VAL A 89 9.66 -8.73 -2.75
C VAL A 89 10.31 -8.98 -4.11
N PRO A 90 10.87 -10.18 -4.35
CA PRO A 90 11.46 -10.54 -5.63
C PRO A 90 10.39 -10.71 -6.71
N ASN A 91 10.82 -10.67 -7.98
CA ASN A 91 9.90 -10.92 -9.09
C ASN A 91 9.60 -12.42 -9.22
N LEU A 92 8.61 -12.90 -8.46
CA LEU A 92 8.23 -14.31 -8.36
C LEU A 92 7.90 -14.95 -9.74
N ARG A 93 7.41 -14.17 -10.71
CA ARG A 93 7.05 -14.70 -12.05
C ARG A 93 8.28 -15.01 -12.90
N LYS A 94 9.40 -14.34 -12.67
CA LYS A 94 10.66 -14.52 -13.40
C LYS A 94 11.64 -15.43 -12.67
N SER A 95 11.37 -15.76 -11.42
CA SER A 95 12.25 -16.58 -10.59
C SER A 95 12.02 -18.06 -10.85
N ARG A 96 13.12 -18.83 -11.01
CA ARG A 96 13.07 -20.30 -11.07
C ARG A 96 12.52 -20.92 -9.77
N ASN A 97 12.71 -20.24 -8.64
CA ASN A 97 12.29 -20.70 -7.32
C ASN A 97 11.11 -19.84 -6.78
N GLY A 98 10.22 -19.34 -7.65
CA GLY A 98 9.17 -18.41 -7.28
C GLY A 98 8.23 -18.91 -6.19
N LEU A 99 7.92 -20.21 -6.17
CA LEU A 99 7.07 -20.82 -5.12
C LEU A 99 7.76 -20.79 -3.75
N GLU A 100 9.04 -21.15 -3.69
CA GLU A 100 9.81 -21.14 -2.44
C GLU A 100 9.98 -19.72 -1.91
N GLN A 101 10.28 -18.77 -2.79
CA GLN A 101 10.34 -17.34 -2.43
C GLN A 101 9.00 -16.81 -1.93
N ALA A 102 7.88 -17.24 -2.51
CA ALA A 102 6.55 -16.88 -2.02
C ALA A 102 6.29 -17.43 -0.60
N LYS A 103 6.69 -18.68 -0.32
CA LYS A 103 6.62 -19.25 1.04
C LYS A 103 7.48 -18.47 2.03
N GLN A 104 8.71 -18.12 1.65
CA GLN A 104 9.60 -17.30 2.49
C GLN A 104 8.99 -15.94 2.81
N LEU A 105 8.38 -15.26 1.84
CA LEU A 105 7.67 -13.99 2.05
C LEU A 105 6.50 -14.14 3.00
N ASN A 106 5.71 -15.20 2.87
CA ASN A 106 4.61 -15.49 3.78
C ASN A 106 5.12 -15.72 5.22
N ASN A 107 6.21 -16.47 5.38
CA ASN A 107 6.82 -16.71 6.69
C ASN A 107 7.37 -15.42 7.31
N LEU A 108 8.00 -14.54 6.52
CA LEU A 108 8.46 -13.24 7.01
C LEU A 108 7.30 -12.34 7.44
N CYS A 109 6.19 -12.36 6.69
CA CYS A 109 4.98 -11.63 7.07
C CYS A 109 4.43 -12.17 8.39
N LEU A 110 4.26 -13.47 8.50
CA LEU A 110 3.76 -14.15 9.70
C LEU A 110 4.64 -13.83 10.92
N ALA A 111 5.95 -13.96 10.80
CA ALA A 111 6.90 -13.63 11.87
C ALA A 111 6.79 -12.16 12.31
N SER A 112 6.58 -11.24 11.36
CA SER A 112 6.37 -9.82 11.66
C SER A 112 5.09 -9.58 12.44
N LEU A 113 3.99 -10.27 12.08
CA LEU A 113 2.71 -10.19 12.78
C LEU A 113 2.81 -10.77 14.20
N GLN A 114 3.46 -11.92 14.36
CA GLN A 114 3.73 -12.54 15.67
C GLN A 114 4.59 -11.64 16.57
N ALA A 115 5.46 -10.83 15.97
CA ALA A 115 6.22 -9.80 16.69
C ALA A 115 5.41 -8.52 16.98
N GLY A 116 4.10 -8.50 16.73
CA GLY A 116 3.22 -7.36 16.99
C GLY A 116 3.36 -6.19 16.01
N LYS A 117 4.03 -6.39 14.86
CA LYS A 117 4.26 -5.32 13.89
C LYS A 117 3.01 -5.01 13.05
N THR A 118 2.97 -3.81 12.50
CA THR A 118 2.00 -3.41 11.47
C THR A 118 2.65 -3.59 10.10
N VAL A 119 2.19 -4.58 9.36
CA VAL A 119 2.69 -4.92 8.03
C VAL A 119 1.80 -4.31 6.96
N ILE A 120 2.38 -3.70 5.94
CA ILE A 120 1.63 -3.16 4.81
C ILE A 120 2.10 -3.75 3.49
N PHE A 121 1.16 -4.25 2.70
CA PHE A 121 1.38 -4.65 1.32
C PHE A 121 0.12 -4.42 0.49
N TYR A 122 0.29 -4.28 -0.80
CA TYR A 122 -0.79 -4.07 -1.77
C TYR A 122 -1.26 -5.42 -2.30
N PRO A 123 -2.52 -5.86 -2.03
CA PRO A 123 -3.01 -7.19 -2.41
C PRO A 123 -2.90 -7.48 -3.90
N SER A 124 -3.18 -6.50 -4.77
CA SER A 124 -3.04 -6.62 -6.22
C SER A 124 -1.58 -6.72 -6.69
N GLY A 125 -0.63 -6.15 -5.93
CA GLY A 125 0.79 -6.11 -6.26
C GLY A 125 1.11 -5.35 -7.57
N HIS A 126 0.19 -4.53 -8.06
CA HIS A 126 0.37 -3.67 -9.24
C HIS A 126 -0.64 -2.53 -9.25
N CYS A 127 -0.27 -1.40 -9.88
CA CYS A 127 -1.22 -0.31 -10.08
C CYS A 127 -2.33 -0.73 -11.04
N THR A 128 -3.57 -0.33 -10.74
CA THR A 128 -4.71 -0.56 -11.61
C THR A 128 -4.49 -0.04 -13.03
N SER A 129 -5.12 -0.67 -14.01
CA SER A 129 -5.10 -0.24 -15.41
C SER A 129 -6.41 0.40 -15.89
N ASP A 130 -7.49 0.26 -15.11
CA ASP A 130 -8.85 0.68 -15.45
C ASP A 130 -9.57 1.43 -14.32
N GLY A 131 -8.88 1.68 -13.20
CA GLY A 131 -9.45 2.36 -12.02
C GLY A 131 -10.15 1.43 -11.04
N LYS A 132 -10.16 0.11 -11.30
CA LYS A 132 -10.66 -0.92 -10.40
C LYS A 132 -9.50 -1.63 -9.72
N GLU A 133 -9.70 -2.03 -8.47
CA GLU A 133 -8.77 -2.95 -7.82
C GLU A 133 -9.01 -4.36 -8.35
N SER A 134 -7.93 -5.02 -8.80
CA SER A 134 -7.99 -6.41 -9.28
C SER A 134 -6.79 -7.19 -8.76
N LEU A 135 -7.05 -8.29 -8.07
CA LEU A 135 -6.04 -9.16 -7.49
C LEU A 135 -5.59 -10.22 -8.51
N GLY A 136 -6.49 -10.64 -9.39
CA GLY A 136 -6.23 -11.72 -10.35
C GLY A 136 -5.71 -12.98 -9.63
N GLY A 137 -4.60 -13.53 -10.10
CA GLY A 137 -4.00 -14.74 -9.52
C GLY A 137 -3.09 -14.53 -8.30
N ARG A 138 -3.13 -13.38 -7.63
CA ARG A 138 -2.31 -13.11 -6.43
C ARG A 138 -2.75 -13.98 -5.26
N ASN A 139 -1.77 -14.37 -4.43
CA ASN A 139 -2.00 -15.36 -3.38
C ASN A 139 -1.71 -14.85 -1.98
N MET A 140 -0.93 -13.77 -1.82
CA MET A 140 -0.42 -13.37 -0.51
C MET A 140 -1.55 -12.98 0.47
N ALA A 141 -2.54 -12.21 0.02
CA ALA A 141 -3.67 -11.81 0.86
C ALA A 141 -4.49 -13.03 1.30
N HIS A 142 -4.82 -13.92 0.36
CA HIS A 142 -5.51 -15.19 0.67
C HIS A 142 -4.70 -16.03 1.67
N THR A 143 -3.40 -16.26 1.43
CA THR A 143 -2.56 -17.05 2.35
C THR A 143 -2.52 -16.42 3.74
N MET A 144 -2.34 -15.10 3.84
CA MET A 144 -2.31 -14.42 5.15
C MET A 144 -3.65 -14.54 5.89
N ALA A 145 -4.78 -14.47 5.20
CA ALA A 145 -6.10 -14.68 5.79
C ALA A 145 -6.26 -16.07 6.44
N GLN A 146 -5.58 -17.10 5.88
CA GLN A 146 -5.65 -18.46 6.40
C GLN A 146 -4.75 -18.67 7.63
N ILE A 147 -3.57 -18.00 7.70
CA ILE A 147 -2.51 -18.34 8.67
C ILE A 147 -2.18 -17.21 9.65
N MET A 148 -2.76 -16.01 9.50
CA MET A 148 -2.48 -14.89 10.40
C MET A 148 -2.91 -15.22 11.85
N PRO A 149 -2.20 -14.70 12.87
CA PRO A 149 -2.58 -14.85 14.26
C PRO A 149 -3.98 -14.29 14.55
N ASP A 150 -4.70 -14.88 15.51
CA ASP A 150 -6.07 -14.48 15.83
C ASP A 150 -6.19 -13.03 16.36
N GLU A 151 -5.13 -12.48 16.95
CA GLU A 151 -5.06 -11.09 17.41
C GLU A 151 -4.76 -10.10 16.28
N THR A 152 -4.41 -10.59 15.08
CA THR A 152 -4.10 -9.73 13.94
C THR A 152 -5.36 -9.08 13.39
N ARG A 153 -5.32 -7.76 13.22
CA ARG A 153 -6.38 -7.01 12.55
C ARG A 153 -6.03 -6.78 11.08
N VAL A 154 -7.02 -6.82 10.23
CA VAL A 154 -6.90 -6.48 8.81
C VAL A 154 -7.56 -5.15 8.55
N ILE A 155 -6.77 -4.18 8.10
CA ILE A 155 -7.25 -2.82 7.80
C ILE A 155 -7.22 -2.63 6.28
N GLY A 156 -8.39 -2.58 5.68
CA GLY A 156 -8.57 -2.20 4.28
C GLY A 156 -8.39 -0.69 4.12
N VAL A 157 -7.69 -0.26 3.06
CA VAL A 157 -7.52 1.17 2.77
C VAL A 157 -7.94 1.47 1.34
N LYS A 158 -9.04 2.20 1.19
CA LYS A 158 -9.53 2.65 -0.12
C LYS A 158 -8.93 4.01 -0.45
N ILE A 159 -8.05 4.06 -1.46
CA ILE A 159 -7.40 5.29 -1.94
C ILE A 159 -8.16 5.80 -3.14
N ARG A 160 -8.61 7.06 -3.08
CA ARG A 160 -9.38 7.71 -4.15
C ARG A 160 -8.77 9.06 -4.55
N GLY A 161 -9.00 9.45 -5.78
CA GLY A 161 -8.55 10.73 -6.33
C GLY A 161 -7.17 10.67 -6.99
N LEU A 162 -6.49 9.51 -7.04
CA LEU A 162 -5.21 9.36 -7.74
C LEU A 162 -5.34 8.78 -9.15
N TRP A 163 -6.44 8.11 -9.48
CA TRP A 163 -6.71 7.68 -10.85
C TRP A 163 -6.86 8.87 -11.79
N GLY A 164 -6.24 8.81 -12.96
CA GLY A 164 -6.12 9.97 -13.87
C GLY A 164 -5.01 10.98 -13.50
N SER A 165 -4.21 10.72 -12.44
CA SER A 165 -3.03 11.54 -12.14
C SER A 165 -1.86 11.23 -13.09
N CYS A 166 -0.85 12.09 -13.11
CA CYS A 166 0.38 11.86 -13.88
C CYS A 166 1.17 10.63 -13.41
N THR A 167 0.90 10.11 -12.20
CA THR A 167 1.51 8.92 -11.63
C THR A 167 0.64 7.67 -11.75
N SER A 168 -0.58 7.78 -12.31
CA SER A 168 -1.45 6.64 -12.60
C SER A 168 -1.17 6.05 -13.99
N ARG A 169 -1.72 4.87 -14.24
CA ARG A 169 -1.66 4.22 -15.56
C ARG A 169 -2.75 4.70 -16.53
N TYR A 170 -3.63 5.61 -16.11
CA TYR A 170 -4.72 6.12 -16.94
C TYR A 170 -4.22 6.62 -18.29
N GLY A 171 -4.78 6.11 -19.40
CA GLY A 171 -4.39 6.45 -20.76
C GLY A 171 -2.98 6.01 -21.16
N ARG A 172 -2.33 5.08 -20.42
CA ARG A 172 -0.97 4.64 -20.66
C ARG A 172 -0.87 3.11 -20.77
N LYS A 173 0.01 2.63 -21.65
CA LYS A 173 0.28 1.20 -21.81
C LYS A 173 1.16 0.59 -20.70
N GLY A 174 1.74 1.41 -19.81
CA GLY A 174 2.66 0.94 -18.76
C GLY A 174 2.65 1.80 -17.51
N THR A 175 3.38 1.35 -16.49
CA THR A 175 3.55 2.07 -15.24
C THR A 175 4.50 3.26 -15.44
N PRO A 176 4.08 4.50 -15.11
CA PRO A 176 4.93 5.68 -15.28
C PRO A 176 6.12 5.62 -14.32
N PRO A 177 7.32 6.10 -14.73
CA PRO A 177 8.46 6.20 -13.83
C PRO A 177 8.21 7.28 -12.78
N ILE A 178 8.47 6.96 -11.49
CA ILE A 178 8.16 7.87 -10.37
C ILE A 178 8.93 9.19 -10.50
N PHE A 179 10.25 9.13 -10.65
CA PHE A 179 11.11 10.31 -10.57
C PHE A 179 10.94 11.29 -11.71
N PRO A 180 11.11 10.89 -12.99
CA PRO A 180 10.89 11.82 -14.08
C PRO A 180 9.51 12.47 -14.01
N THR A 181 8.49 11.68 -13.61
CA THR A 181 7.11 12.18 -13.52
C THR A 181 6.92 13.20 -12.39
N MET A 182 7.62 13.05 -11.27
CA MET A 182 7.61 14.07 -10.20
C MET A 182 8.29 15.36 -10.63
N PHE A 183 9.49 15.27 -11.21
CA PHE A 183 10.27 16.46 -11.57
C PHE A 183 9.72 17.21 -12.78
N THR A 184 9.30 16.51 -13.83
CA THR A 184 8.75 17.16 -15.05
C THR A 184 7.41 17.85 -14.81
N ASN A 185 6.76 17.63 -13.68
CA ASN A 185 5.47 18.24 -13.33
C ASN A 185 5.59 19.26 -12.17
N LEU A 186 6.77 19.80 -11.91
CA LEU A 186 6.97 20.85 -10.88
C LEU A 186 6.08 22.09 -11.11
N TRP A 187 5.83 22.47 -12.36
CA TRP A 187 4.91 23.57 -12.69
C TRP A 187 3.48 23.34 -12.18
N LYS A 188 3.08 22.08 -11.93
CA LYS A 188 1.78 21.74 -11.33
C LYS A 188 1.67 22.14 -9.86
N LEU A 189 2.73 22.62 -9.23
CA LEU A 189 2.65 23.26 -7.90
C LEU A 189 1.79 24.52 -7.92
N PHE A 190 1.66 25.18 -9.07
CA PHE A 190 0.83 26.37 -9.27
C PHE A 190 -0.64 26.05 -9.61
N VAL A 191 -0.99 24.76 -9.76
CA VAL A 191 -2.36 24.30 -10.03
C VAL A 191 -3.02 23.92 -8.70
N PRO A 192 -4.36 24.04 -8.57
CA PRO A 192 -5.07 23.59 -7.37
C PRO A 192 -4.68 22.19 -6.94
N ARG A 193 -4.43 22.03 -5.63
CA ARG A 193 -3.99 20.75 -5.06
C ARG A 193 -4.98 19.63 -5.36
N ARG A 194 -4.47 18.51 -5.83
CA ARG A 194 -5.28 17.33 -6.10
C ARG A 194 -5.84 16.75 -4.80
N LYS A 195 -7.14 16.57 -4.73
CA LYS A 195 -7.81 15.96 -3.58
C LYS A 195 -7.59 14.45 -3.62
N VAL A 196 -7.11 13.89 -2.52
CA VAL A 196 -6.91 12.45 -2.31
C VAL A 196 -7.60 12.07 -1.00
N THR A 197 -8.40 11.02 -1.03
CA THR A 197 -9.02 10.45 0.17
C THR A 197 -8.45 9.07 0.42
N MET A 198 -8.06 8.79 1.66
CA MET A 198 -7.66 7.48 2.15
C MET A 198 -8.68 7.09 3.24
N GLU A 199 -9.55 6.15 2.93
CA GLU A 199 -10.57 5.64 3.83
C GLU A 199 -10.09 4.32 4.42
N PHE A 200 -9.97 4.28 5.75
CA PHE A 200 -9.53 3.11 6.52
C PHE A 200 -10.74 2.39 7.09
N GLU A 201 -10.73 1.08 7.04
CA GLU A 201 -11.80 0.24 7.57
C GLU A 201 -11.21 -1.02 8.19
N ASP A 202 -11.64 -1.35 9.41
CA ASP A 202 -11.31 -2.65 10.00
C ASP A 202 -12.20 -3.71 9.36
N ILE A 203 -11.61 -4.52 8.50
CA ILE A 203 -12.28 -5.60 7.76
C ILE A 203 -11.94 -6.99 8.32
N THR A 204 -11.47 -7.05 9.57
CA THR A 204 -10.98 -8.28 10.19
C THR A 204 -12.05 -9.38 10.17
N ASP A 205 -13.26 -9.06 10.64
CA ASP A 205 -14.33 -10.07 10.72
C ASP A 205 -14.80 -10.53 9.33
N MET A 206 -14.82 -9.61 8.36
CA MET A 206 -15.11 -9.91 6.96
C MET A 206 -14.07 -10.88 6.39
N VAL A 207 -12.77 -10.59 6.56
CA VAL A 207 -11.69 -11.46 6.07
C VAL A 207 -11.70 -12.81 6.78
N ARG A 208 -12.02 -12.86 8.07
CA ARG A 208 -12.15 -14.11 8.83
C ARG A 208 -13.32 -14.97 8.36
N SER A 209 -14.44 -14.35 7.98
CA SER A 209 -15.58 -15.08 7.43
C SER A 209 -15.27 -15.74 6.08
N TRP A 210 -14.21 -15.29 5.39
CA TRP A 210 -13.71 -15.90 4.15
C TRP A 210 -12.63 -16.97 4.39
N LYS A 211 -12.33 -17.29 5.64
CA LYS A 211 -11.37 -18.36 5.96
C LYS A 211 -11.89 -19.69 5.44
N GLY A 212 -11.04 -20.43 4.72
CA GLY A 212 -11.41 -21.70 4.10
C GLY A 212 -11.96 -21.56 2.67
N LEU A 213 -12.25 -20.36 2.18
CA LEU A 213 -12.64 -20.17 0.78
C LEU A 213 -11.45 -20.48 -0.15
N GLU A 214 -11.78 -20.94 -1.35
CA GLU A 214 -10.82 -21.04 -2.44
C GLU A 214 -10.25 -19.66 -2.81
N LYS A 215 -8.99 -19.63 -3.23
CA LYS A 215 -8.28 -18.38 -3.58
C LYS A 215 -9.05 -17.48 -4.54
N THR A 216 -9.70 -18.07 -5.54
CA THR A 216 -10.42 -17.31 -6.57
C THR A 216 -11.63 -16.59 -5.96
N GLU A 217 -12.37 -17.27 -5.11
CA GLU A 217 -13.53 -16.72 -4.41
C GLU A 217 -13.11 -15.66 -3.39
N PHE A 218 -12.08 -15.94 -2.60
CA PHE A 218 -11.50 -14.95 -1.68
C PHE A 218 -11.07 -13.67 -2.40
N ASN A 219 -10.34 -13.80 -3.51
CA ASN A 219 -9.89 -12.65 -4.28
C ASN A 219 -11.07 -11.86 -4.87
N HIS A 220 -12.09 -12.56 -5.37
CA HIS A 220 -13.31 -11.93 -5.87
C HIS A 220 -14.02 -11.11 -4.78
N ASN A 221 -14.21 -11.67 -3.59
CA ASN A 221 -14.85 -10.99 -2.46
C ASN A 221 -14.04 -9.73 -2.04
N LEU A 222 -12.71 -9.83 -2.03
CA LEU A 222 -11.85 -8.69 -1.69
C LEU A 222 -11.87 -7.61 -2.79
N GLU A 223 -11.94 -7.99 -4.07
CA GLU A 223 -12.14 -7.08 -5.20
C GLU A 223 -13.51 -6.38 -5.12
N GLU A 224 -14.58 -7.10 -4.81
CA GLU A 224 -15.91 -6.53 -4.59
C GLU A 224 -15.92 -5.54 -3.44
N TYR A 225 -15.30 -5.87 -2.31
CA TYR A 225 -15.15 -4.94 -1.19
C TYR A 225 -14.49 -3.63 -1.62
N TYR A 226 -13.38 -3.67 -2.37
CA TYR A 226 -12.72 -2.44 -2.81
C TYR A 226 -13.52 -1.66 -3.83
N ASN A 227 -14.22 -2.33 -4.72
CA ASN A 227 -14.95 -1.73 -5.84
C ASN A 227 -16.41 -1.37 -5.50
N SER A 228 -16.93 -1.77 -4.32
CA SER A 228 -18.34 -1.59 -3.90
C SER A 228 -18.84 -0.14 -3.92
N LYS A 229 -17.97 0.83 -3.65
CA LYS A 229 -18.32 2.27 -3.67
C LYS A 229 -18.07 2.93 -5.05
N GLY A 230 -17.99 2.14 -6.10
CA GLY A 230 -17.73 2.60 -7.48
C GLY A 230 -16.24 2.80 -7.78
N ILE A 231 -15.96 3.01 -9.05
CA ILE A 231 -14.64 3.25 -9.59
C ILE A 231 -14.19 4.68 -9.25
N ASP A 232 -12.89 4.88 -9.01
CA ASP A 232 -12.34 6.23 -8.89
C ASP A 232 -12.41 6.92 -10.27
N GLU A 233 -13.25 7.93 -10.41
CA GLU A 233 -13.37 8.64 -11.67
C GLU A 233 -12.06 9.35 -12.04
N PRO A 234 -11.60 9.23 -13.30
CA PRO A 234 -10.34 9.82 -13.71
C PRO A 234 -10.40 11.35 -13.69
N LYS A 235 -9.74 11.96 -12.73
CA LYS A 235 -9.55 13.42 -12.69
C LYS A 235 -8.26 13.75 -13.40
N THR A 236 -8.35 14.30 -14.59
CA THR A 236 -7.20 14.62 -15.48
C THR A 236 -6.51 15.96 -15.16
N ARG A 237 -6.90 16.67 -14.08
CA ARG A 237 -6.32 17.95 -13.67
C ARG A 237 -5.25 17.81 -12.59
#